data_13ff62123c166c5471403d4777cd8d1f
#
_entry.id   13ff62123c166c5471403d4777cd8d1f
#
_cell.length_a   1.000
_cell.length_b   1.000
_cell.length_c   1.000
_cell.angle_alpha   90.00
_cell.angle_beta   90.00
_cell.angle_gamma   90.00
#
_symmetry.space_group_name_H-M   'P 1'
#
loop_
_entity.id
_entity.type
_entity.pdbx_description
1 polymer ?
#
loop_
_entity_poly.entity_id
_entity_poly.type
_entity_poly.pdbx_seq_one_letter_code
_entity_poly.pdbx_strand_id
1 'polypeptide(L)'
;MNSWRLLLTRPAQECAAQAQALAGAGIFSRSLPLLAIEPLAANQVHADTLHGLDRYQAIIVVSKPAARLLTERLATLGLALPTTAWFSVGAGTAQALEAHGVTVHFPPAGDDSEALLGLAALRQSIGAASSRVLIVRGEGGRELLAERLAEQGASVEYLELYRRRLPDYPAGTLARLIDGERLNGLVVSSGQGLEHLQYLAGGDWPRLSQLPLFVPSPRVAARAREAGAHNVVDCRGASTAALMAAVQRSAVPAS
;
A
#
# COMPACT_ATOMS: atom_id res chain seq x y z
N MET A 1 -1.66 -16.63 31.12
CA MET A 1 -0.48 -15.93 30.55
C MET A 1 -1.00 -14.79 29.70
N ASN A 2 -0.56 -13.57 30.00
CA ASN A 2 -0.90 -12.41 29.15
C ASN A 2 -0.22 -12.60 27.80
N SER A 3 -1.01 -12.70 26.72
CA SER A 3 -0.54 -12.83 25.35
C SER A 3 -1.02 -11.65 24.53
N TRP A 4 -0.31 -11.36 23.43
CA TRP A 4 -0.77 -10.35 22.48
C TRP A 4 -2.06 -10.77 21.79
N ARG A 5 -2.99 -9.83 21.69
CA ARG A 5 -4.25 -9.92 20.97
C ARG A 5 -4.38 -8.67 20.08
N LEU A 6 -4.02 -8.82 18.81
CA LEU A 6 -3.78 -7.70 17.93
C LEU A 6 -4.94 -7.41 16.98
N LEU A 7 -5.25 -6.13 16.76
CA LEU A 7 -6.11 -5.68 15.68
C LEU A 7 -5.25 -5.43 14.43
N LEU A 8 -5.55 -6.14 13.35
CA LEU A 8 -4.90 -5.96 12.04
C LEU A 8 -5.78 -5.11 11.13
N THR A 9 -5.19 -4.11 10.47
CA THR A 9 -5.97 -3.10 9.72
C THR A 9 -5.58 -2.96 8.24
N ARG A 10 -4.73 -3.85 7.74
CA ARG A 10 -4.34 -3.89 6.31
C ARG A 10 -5.54 -4.23 5.41
N PRO A 11 -5.44 -4.07 4.09
CA PRO A 11 -6.42 -4.65 3.16
C PRO A 11 -6.69 -6.13 3.46
N ALA A 12 -7.94 -6.59 3.23
CA ALA A 12 -8.43 -7.88 3.72
C ALA A 12 -7.52 -9.07 3.38
N GLN A 13 -7.03 -9.16 2.14
CA GLN A 13 -6.12 -10.24 1.72
C GLN A 13 -4.79 -10.24 2.49
N GLU A 14 -4.26 -9.06 2.75
CA GLU A 14 -3.01 -8.89 3.51
C GLU A 14 -3.21 -9.16 5.00
N CYS A 15 -4.37 -8.81 5.56
CA CYS A 15 -4.75 -9.19 6.93
C CYS A 15 -4.78 -10.70 7.10
N ALA A 16 -5.35 -11.44 6.15
CA ALA A 16 -5.45 -12.91 6.25
C ALA A 16 -4.07 -13.57 6.29
N ALA A 17 -3.15 -13.17 5.41
CA ALA A 17 -1.78 -13.68 5.40
C ALA A 17 -1.02 -13.31 6.70
N GLN A 18 -1.19 -12.09 7.19
CA GLN A 18 -0.56 -11.63 8.42
C GLN A 18 -1.12 -12.35 9.65
N ALA A 19 -2.43 -12.58 9.71
CA ALA A 19 -3.09 -13.32 10.78
C ALA A 19 -2.60 -14.77 10.86
N GLN A 20 -2.42 -15.43 9.71
CA GLN A 20 -1.89 -16.79 9.65
C GLN A 20 -0.46 -16.86 10.19
N ALA A 21 0.40 -15.94 9.82
CA ALA A 21 1.77 -15.87 10.32
C ALA A 21 1.84 -15.61 11.84
N LEU A 22 0.99 -14.71 12.36
CA LEU A 22 0.89 -14.42 13.80
C LEU A 22 0.37 -15.64 14.58
N ALA A 23 -0.63 -16.34 14.05
CA ALA A 23 -1.16 -17.56 14.65
C ALA A 23 -0.11 -18.66 14.76
N GLY A 24 0.76 -18.82 13.73
CA GLY A 24 1.91 -19.71 13.77
C GLY A 24 2.93 -19.39 14.87
N ALA A 25 2.95 -18.13 15.34
CA ALA A 25 3.77 -17.68 16.48
C ALA A 25 3.00 -17.63 17.81
N GLY A 26 1.78 -18.18 17.87
CA GLY A 26 0.94 -18.18 19.08
C GLY A 26 0.33 -16.82 19.43
N ILE A 27 0.29 -15.85 18.51
CA ILE A 27 -0.26 -14.51 18.70
C ILE A 27 -1.68 -14.47 18.13
N PHE A 28 -2.66 -14.17 18.98
CA PHE A 28 -4.04 -13.97 18.53
C PHE A 28 -4.20 -12.66 17.77
N SER A 29 -5.00 -12.68 16.71
CA SER A 29 -5.33 -11.45 15.98
C SER A 29 -6.75 -11.48 15.42
N ARG A 30 -7.31 -10.29 15.25
CA ARG A 30 -8.55 -10.04 14.51
C ARG A 30 -8.30 -9.00 13.42
N SER A 31 -8.98 -9.17 12.32
CA SER A 31 -8.88 -8.26 11.18
C SER A 31 -10.07 -7.30 11.14
N LEU A 32 -9.76 -6.02 11.00
CA LEU A 32 -10.71 -4.96 10.64
C LEU A 32 -10.01 -4.08 9.59
N PRO A 33 -10.10 -4.45 8.30
CA PRO A 33 -9.44 -3.69 7.24
C PRO A 33 -9.85 -2.22 7.23
N LEU A 34 -8.89 -1.32 7.34
CA LEU A 34 -9.13 0.13 7.27
C LEU A 34 -8.82 0.72 5.89
N LEU A 35 -8.42 -0.12 4.95
CA LEU A 35 -8.16 0.22 3.57
C LEU A 35 -8.81 -0.81 2.65
N ALA A 36 -9.73 -0.34 1.81
CA ALA A 36 -10.24 -1.09 0.67
C ALA A 36 -9.70 -0.49 -0.62
N ILE A 37 -9.39 -1.38 -1.55
CA ILE A 37 -9.08 -1.03 -2.93
C ILE A 37 -10.37 -1.09 -3.72
N GLU A 38 -10.90 0.05 -4.10
CA GLU A 38 -12.11 0.17 -4.91
C GLU A 38 -11.71 0.47 -6.36
N PRO A 39 -11.96 -0.44 -7.31
CA PRO A 39 -11.70 -0.17 -8.72
C PRO A 39 -12.51 1.04 -9.20
N LEU A 40 -11.89 1.93 -9.93
CA LEU A 40 -12.60 3.01 -10.60
C LEU A 40 -13.41 2.44 -11.78
N ALA A 41 -14.55 3.05 -12.05
CA ALA A 41 -15.33 2.68 -13.23
C ALA A 41 -14.50 2.86 -14.52
N ALA A 42 -14.62 1.90 -15.43
CA ALA A 42 -14.01 2.05 -16.74
C ALA A 42 -14.68 3.22 -17.49
N ASN A 43 -13.87 4.01 -18.17
CA ASN A 43 -14.33 5.13 -18.99
C ASN A 43 -13.58 5.16 -20.32
N GLN A 44 -14.02 6.02 -21.25
CA GLN A 44 -13.42 6.09 -22.59
C GLN A 44 -11.94 6.50 -22.54
N VAL A 45 -11.57 7.43 -21.66
CA VAL A 45 -10.16 7.86 -21.50
C VAL A 45 -9.26 6.70 -21.10
N HIS A 46 -9.73 5.84 -20.18
CA HIS A 46 -8.99 4.63 -19.80
C HIS A 46 -8.89 3.65 -20.98
N ALA A 47 -9.96 3.44 -21.75
CA ALA A 47 -9.93 2.58 -22.92
C ALA A 47 -8.94 3.09 -23.98
N ASP A 48 -8.98 4.38 -24.30
CA ASP A 48 -8.08 5.02 -25.27
C ASP A 48 -6.61 4.93 -24.83
N THR A 49 -6.34 5.10 -23.52
CA THR A 49 -5.00 4.93 -22.95
C THR A 49 -4.53 3.48 -23.09
N LEU A 50 -5.40 2.51 -22.79
CA LEU A 50 -5.06 1.08 -22.87
C LEU A 50 -4.85 0.60 -24.32
N HIS A 51 -5.61 1.13 -25.28
CA HIS A 51 -5.40 0.86 -26.72
C HIS A 51 -4.09 1.49 -27.25
N GLY A 52 -3.60 2.53 -26.63
CA GLY A 52 -2.39 3.26 -27.04
C GLY A 52 -1.18 3.04 -26.15
N LEU A 53 -1.05 1.92 -25.45
CA LEU A 53 0.08 1.66 -24.55
C LEU A 53 1.44 1.62 -25.26
N ASP A 54 1.47 1.26 -26.54
CA ASP A 54 2.65 1.20 -27.39
C ASP A 54 3.27 2.59 -27.71
N ARG A 55 2.50 3.65 -27.47
CA ARG A 55 2.97 5.05 -27.65
C ARG A 55 3.86 5.56 -26.52
N TYR A 56 3.96 4.83 -25.41
CA TYR A 56 4.80 5.21 -24.26
C TYR A 56 6.17 4.54 -24.36
N GLN A 57 7.23 5.27 -24.04
CA GLN A 57 8.60 4.77 -23.95
C GLN A 57 8.84 4.02 -22.64
N ALA A 58 8.08 4.36 -21.60
CA ALA A 58 8.10 3.67 -20.32
C ALA A 58 6.68 3.58 -19.72
N ILE A 59 6.34 2.42 -19.16
CA ILE A 59 5.14 2.23 -18.36
C ILE A 59 5.56 1.87 -16.94
N ILE A 60 5.20 2.69 -15.98
CA ILE A 60 5.57 2.54 -14.57
C ILE A 60 4.33 2.13 -13.78
N VAL A 61 4.36 0.97 -13.14
CA VAL A 61 3.26 0.47 -12.32
C VAL A 61 3.67 0.51 -10.84
N VAL A 62 2.98 1.34 -10.06
CA VAL A 62 3.47 1.67 -8.70
C VAL A 62 2.90 0.80 -7.57
N SER A 63 2.06 -0.19 -7.88
CA SER A 63 1.49 -1.06 -6.84
C SER A 63 0.90 -2.36 -7.39
N LYS A 64 0.82 -3.39 -6.53
CA LYS A 64 0.15 -4.65 -6.87
C LYS A 64 -1.32 -4.48 -7.31
N PRO A 65 -2.16 -3.66 -6.64
CA PRO A 65 -3.51 -3.39 -7.12
C PRO A 65 -3.54 -2.76 -8.52
N ALA A 66 -2.61 -1.82 -8.81
CA ALA A 66 -2.51 -1.23 -10.14
C ALA A 66 -2.14 -2.27 -11.21
N ALA A 67 -1.17 -3.16 -10.92
CA ALA A 67 -0.76 -4.23 -11.81
C ALA A 67 -1.93 -5.17 -12.11
N ARG A 68 -2.62 -5.66 -11.07
CA ARG A 68 -3.78 -6.55 -11.22
C ARG A 68 -4.89 -5.91 -12.05
N LEU A 69 -5.30 -4.69 -11.71
CA LEU A 69 -6.39 -4.00 -12.41
C LEU A 69 -6.02 -3.64 -13.85
N LEU A 70 -4.76 -3.32 -14.12
CA LEU A 70 -4.27 -3.10 -15.48
C LEU A 70 -4.42 -4.36 -16.32
N THR A 71 -3.91 -5.49 -15.83
CA THR A 71 -3.96 -6.77 -16.56
C THR A 71 -5.39 -7.28 -16.73
N GLU A 72 -6.25 -7.14 -15.71
CA GLU A 72 -7.67 -7.45 -15.79
C GLU A 72 -8.39 -6.62 -16.88
N ARG A 73 -8.11 -5.31 -16.97
CA ARG A 73 -8.72 -4.45 -17.99
C ARG A 73 -8.23 -4.77 -19.40
N LEU A 74 -6.93 -5.02 -19.56
CA LEU A 74 -6.37 -5.44 -20.86
C LEU A 74 -7.01 -6.75 -21.30
N ALA A 75 -7.13 -7.74 -20.43
CA ALA A 75 -7.78 -9.00 -20.73
C ALA A 75 -9.27 -8.81 -21.13
N THR A 76 -9.99 -7.93 -20.44
CA THR A 76 -11.39 -7.59 -20.75
C THR A 76 -11.53 -6.95 -22.14
N LEU A 77 -10.55 -6.17 -22.56
CA LEU A 77 -10.50 -5.53 -23.89
C LEU A 77 -9.90 -6.42 -24.98
N GLY A 78 -9.42 -7.62 -24.64
CA GLY A 78 -8.72 -8.51 -25.57
C GLY A 78 -7.35 -7.97 -26.02
N LEU A 79 -6.73 -7.09 -25.21
CA LEU A 79 -5.45 -6.46 -25.52
C LEU A 79 -4.29 -7.21 -24.84
N ALA A 80 -3.19 -7.36 -25.58
CA ALA A 80 -1.94 -7.85 -25.03
C ALA A 80 -1.12 -6.72 -24.40
N LEU A 81 -0.23 -7.07 -23.48
CA LEU A 81 0.78 -6.14 -22.95
C LEU A 81 1.79 -5.83 -24.07
N PRO A 82 2.09 -4.55 -24.35
CA PRO A 82 3.04 -4.19 -25.40
C PRO A 82 4.49 -4.51 -24.98
N THR A 83 5.38 -4.54 -25.98
CA THR A 83 6.82 -4.80 -25.78
C THR A 83 7.61 -3.58 -25.26
N THR A 84 6.91 -2.50 -24.89
CA THR A 84 7.50 -1.31 -24.30
C THR A 84 8.24 -1.61 -22.99
N ALA A 85 9.08 -0.70 -22.50
CA ALA A 85 9.80 -0.90 -21.25
C ALA A 85 8.86 -0.77 -20.02
N TRP A 86 8.82 -1.81 -19.19
CA TRP A 86 8.00 -1.87 -17.99
C TRP A 86 8.84 -1.67 -16.74
N PHE A 87 8.30 -0.87 -15.83
CA PHE A 87 8.95 -0.54 -14.55
C PHE A 87 7.99 -0.71 -13.39
N SER A 88 8.53 -1.06 -12.23
CA SER A 88 7.78 -1.02 -10.97
C SER A 88 8.64 -0.51 -9.82
N VAL A 89 7.99 -0.02 -8.76
CA VAL A 89 8.69 0.47 -7.57
C VAL A 89 9.26 -0.65 -6.71
N GLY A 90 8.81 -1.89 -6.90
CA GLY A 90 9.33 -3.01 -6.10
C GLY A 90 8.96 -4.38 -6.67
N ALA A 91 9.70 -5.39 -6.21
CA ALA A 91 9.64 -6.78 -6.68
C ALA A 91 8.23 -7.39 -6.69
N GLY A 92 7.42 -7.12 -5.66
CA GLY A 92 6.09 -7.72 -5.57
C GLY A 92 5.10 -7.19 -6.63
N THR A 93 5.31 -5.98 -7.16
CA THR A 93 4.55 -5.45 -8.29
C THR A 93 5.10 -5.98 -9.61
N ALA A 94 6.44 -6.11 -9.71
CA ALA A 94 7.09 -6.73 -10.86
C ALA A 94 6.56 -8.15 -11.09
N GLN A 95 6.59 -9.01 -10.07
CA GLN A 95 6.09 -10.38 -10.15
C GLN A 95 4.64 -10.47 -10.65
N ALA A 96 3.78 -9.53 -10.23
CA ALA A 96 2.39 -9.51 -10.68
C ALA A 96 2.25 -9.24 -12.18
N LEU A 97 3.15 -8.46 -12.77
CA LEU A 97 3.20 -8.18 -14.20
C LEU A 97 3.92 -9.28 -14.99
N GLU A 98 5.03 -9.79 -14.46
CA GLU A 98 5.82 -10.87 -15.08
C GLU A 98 5.01 -12.15 -15.26
N ALA A 99 4.05 -12.42 -14.37
CA ALA A 99 3.09 -13.51 -14.52
C ALA A 99 2.24 -13.41 -15.81
N HIS A 100 2.22 -12.23 -16.46
CA HIS A 100 1.53 -11.98 -17.74
C HIS A 100 2.51 -11.85 -18.93
N GLY A 101 3.77 -12.28 -18.76
CA GLY A 101 4.73 -12.47 -19.85
C GLY A 101 5.56 -11.23 -20.23
N VAL A 102 5.58 -10.19 -19.40
CA VAL A 102 6.45 -9.02 -19.63
C VAL A 102 7.65 -9.02 -18.69
N THR A 103 8.78 -8.50 -19.17
CA THR A 103 9.97 -8.25 -18.34
C THR A 103 9.83 -6.90 -17.65
N VAL A 104 10.01 -6.86 -16.34
CA VAL A 104 9.81 -5.63 -15.54
C VAL A 104 11.13 -5.24 -14.84
N HIS A 105 11.55 -4.00 -15.03
CA HIS A 105 12.68 -3.41 -14.32
C HIS A 105 12.21 -2.84 -12.99
N PHE A 106 12.90 -3.19 -11.91
CA PHE A 106 12.62 -2.65 -10.57
C PHE A 106 13.91 -2.48 -9.77
N PRO A 107 13.94 -1.61 -8.75
CA PRO A 107 15.12 -1.39 -7.94
C PRO A 107 15.53 -2.69 -7.19
N PRO A 108 16.81 -3.07 -7.21
CA PRO A 108 17.31 -4.23 -6.45
C PRO A 108 17.29 -3.99 -4.94
N ALA A 109 17.28 -2.72 -4.51
CA ALA A 109 17.16 -2.28 -3.13
C ALA A 109 16.27 -1.03 -3.07
N GLY A 110 15.39 -0.97 -2.05
CA GLY A 110 14.34 0.03 -1.97
C GLY A 110 13.08 -0.39 -2.74
N ASP A 111 11.96 0.23 -2.36
CA ASP A 111 10.64 0.00 -2.96
C ASP A 111 9.86 1.32 -3.09
N ASP A 112 10.59 2.40 -3.40
CA ASP A 112 10.08 3.77 -3.50
C ASP A 112 10.42 4.43 -4.84
N SER A 113 9.88 5.63 -5.02
CA SER A 113 10.07 6.42 -6.24
C SER A 113 11.52 6.85 -6.44
N GLU A 114 12.23 7.13 -5.37
CA GLU A 114 13.63 7.57 -5.38
C GLU A 114 14.54 6.46 -5.91
N ALA A 115 14.35 5.24 -5.41
CA ALA A 115 15.09 4.07 -5.88
C ALA A 115 14.81 3.78 -7.37
N LEU A 116 13.54 3.90 -7.79
CA LEU A 116 13.15 3.70 -9.19
C LEU A 116 13.81 4.73 -10.14
N LEU A 117 13.82 6.00 -9.75
CA LEU A 117 14.47 7.08 -10.52
C LEU A 117 15.99 6.86 -10.68
N GLY A 118 16.60 6.11 -9.78
CA GLY A 118 18.00 5.70 -9.82
C GLY A 118 18.31 4.66 -10.91
N LEU A 119 17.33 3.98 -11.48
CA LEU A 119 17.56 2.91 -12.46
C LEU A 119 18.13 3.44 -13.78
N ALA A 120 19.25 2.87 -14.22
CA ALA A 120 19.84 3.21 -15.52
C ALA A 120 18.89 2.89 -16.69
N ALA A 121 18.17 1.78 -16.61
CA ALA A 121 17.18 1.38 -17.62
C ALA A 121 16.07 2.43 -17.80
N LEU A 122 15.54 3.00 -16.70
CA LEU A 122 14.53 4.06 -16.78
C LEU A 122 15.08 5.31 -17.46
N ARG A 123 16.27 5.76 -17.05
CA ARG A 123 16.94 6.92 -17.68
C ARG A 123 17.20 6.72 -19.16
N GLN A 124 17.57 5.51 -19.57
CA GLN A 124 17.77 5.18 -20.98
C GLN A 124 16.45 5.23 -21.76
N SER A 125 15.35 4.71 -21.19
CA SER A 125 14.04 4.71 -21.84
C SER A 125 13.46 6.11 -22.03
N ILE A 126 13.81 7.08 -21.17
CA ILE A 126 13.33 8.46 -21.22
C ILE A 126 14.35 9.44 -21.78
N GLY A 127 15.53 8.98 -22.24
CA GLY A 127 16.63 9.82 -22.70
C GLY A 127 16.40 10.54 -24.02
N ALA A 128 15.33 10.21 -24.77
CA ALA A 128 14.95 10.92 -25.99
C ALA A 128 14.10 12.16 -25.64
N ALA A 129 14.30 13.25 -26.39
CA ALA A 129 13.46 14.44 -26.25
C ALA A 129 11.98 14.08 -26.45
N SER A 130 11.12 14.56 -25.54
CA SER A 130 9.67 14.33 -25.57
C SER A 130 9.22 12.87 -25.33
N SER A 131 9.99 12.09 -24.55
CA SER A 131 9.58 10.76 -24.13
C SER A 131 8.26 10.80 -23.36
N ARG A 132 7.32 9.92 -23.72
CA ARG A 132 6.03 9.77 -23.02
C ARG A 132 6.14 8.66 -21.99
N VAL A 133 5.74 8.94 -20.77
CA VAL A 133 5.75 8.00 -19.66
C VAL A 133 4.33 7.86 -19.11
N LEU A 134 3.87 6.62 -18.97
CA LEU A 134 2.61 6.32 -18.32
C LEU A 134 2.87 5.84 -16.89
N ILE A 135 2.26 6.48 -15.90
CA ILE A 135 2.25 6.01 -14.52
C ILE A 135 0.89 5.39 -14.21
N VAL A 136 0.87 4.07 -13.98
CA VAL A 136 -0.33 3.33 -13.60
C VAL A 136 -0.41 3.24 -12.08
N ARG A 137 -1.47 3.84 -11.49
CA ARG A 137 -1.57 4.07 -10.05
C ARG A 137 -3.02 3.99 -9.51
N GLY A 138 -3.19 4.16 -8.22
CA GLY A 138 -4.45 4.56 -7.62
C GLY A 138 -4.60 6.09 -7.59
N GLU A 139 -5.82 6.58 -7.41
CA GLU A 139 -6.10 8.02 -7.25
C GLU A 139 -5.21 8.64 -6.17
N GLY A 140 -4.69 9.83 -6.47
CA GLY A 140 -3.83 10.59 -5.59
C GLY A 140 -2.48 9.91 -5.32
N GLY A 141 -1.79 10.39 -4.33
CA GLY A 141 -0.48 9.87 -3.92
C GLY A 141 0.64 10.87 -4.19
N ARG A 142 1.88 10.41 -4.11
CA ARG A 142 3.05 11.29 -4.29
C ARG A 142 3.21 11.69 -5.75
N GLU A 143 3.43 12.98 -5.98
CA GLU A 143 3.73 13.51 -7.32
C GLU A 143 5.22 13.46 -7.66
N LEU A 144 6.08 13.18 -6.69
CA LEU A 144 7.54 13.20 -6.82
C LEU A 144 8.06 12.48 -8.07
N LEU A 145 7.50 11.29 -8.38
CA LEU A 145 7.93 10.51 -9.54
C LEU A 145 7.66 11.26 -10.84
N ALA A 146 6.46 11.82 -10.99
CA ALA A 146 6.09 12.58 -12.18
C ALA A 146 6.86 13.89 -12.29
N GLU A 147 7.02 14.61 -11.19
CA GLU A 147 7.81 15.84 -11.13
C GLU A 147 9.25 15.60 -11.59
N ARG A 148 9.91 14.56 -11.06
CA ARG A 148 11.29 14.24 -11.44
C ARG A 148 11.43 13.75 -12.87
N LEU A 149 10.44 13.02 -13.40
CA LEU A 149 10.43 12.62 -14.81
C LEU A 149 10.21 13.82 -15.74
N ALA A 150 9.30 14.73 -15.36
CA ALA A 150 9.06 15.96 -16.10
C ALA A 150 10.28 16.89 -16.10
N GLU A 151 11.00 17.02 -14.98
CA GLU A 151 12.29 17.75 -14.90
C GLU A 151 13.35 17.19 -15.86
N GLN A 152 13.26 15.88 -16.18
CA GLN A 152 14.13 15.22 -17.17
C GLN A 152 13.60 15.32 -18.61
N GLY A 153 12.51 16.07 -18.83
CA GLY A 153 11.95 16.33 -20.16
C GLY A 153 10.92 15.31 -20.65
N ALA A 154 10.47 14.39 -19.79
CA ALA A 154 9.43 13.45 -20.14
C ALA A 154 8.03 14.08 -20.02
N SER A 155 7.13 13.70 -20.93
CA SER A 155 5.69 13.96 -20.80
C SER A 155 5.05 12.83 -20.00
N VAL A 156 4.51 13.14 -18.82
CA VAL A 156 3.97 12.14 -17.91
C VAL A 156 2.44 12.15 -17.97
N GLU A 157 1.86 10.97 -18.13
CA GLU A 157 0.43 10.74 -18.09
C GLU A 157 0.11 9.74 -16.95
N TYR A 158 -1.09 9.85 -16.37
CA TYR A 158 -1.57 8.93 -15.34
C TYR A 158 -2.69 8.04 -15.87
N LEU A 159 -2.63 6.76 -15.49
CA LEU A 159 -3.76 5.84 -15.57
C LEU A 159 -4.14 5.44 -14.15
N GLU A 160 -5.15 6.12 -13.61
CA GLU A 160 -5.66 5.86 -12.26
C GLU A 160 -6.74 4.78 -12.33
N LEU A 161 -6.49 3.63 -11.70
CA LEU A 161 -7.33 2.44 -11.83
C LEU A 161 -8.16 2.13 -10.60
N TYR A 162 -7.82 2.70 -9.45
CA TYR A 162 -8.51 2.45 -8.18
C TYR A 162 -8.36 3.63 -7.23
N ARG A 163 -9.22 3.66 -6.24
CA ARG A 163 -9.05 4.52 -5.07
C ARG A 163 -8.95 3.70 -3.79
N ARG A 164 -8.30 4.30 -2.80
CA ARG A 164 -8.23 3.74 -1.45
C ARG A 164 -9.30 4.42 -0.61
N ARG A 165 -10.16 3.63 0.03
CA ARG A 165 -11.16 4.16 0.97
C ARG A 165 -11.20 3.35 2.25
N LEU A 166 -11.74 3.97 3.30
CA LEU A 166 -12.19 3.25 4.47
C LEU A 166 -13.46 2.45 4.11
N PRO A 167 -13.50 1.14 4.37
CA PRO A 167 -14.75 0.38 4.24
C PRO A 167 -15.84 0.93 5.16
N ASP A 168 -17.10 0.76 4.75
CA ASP A 168 -18.22 1.21 5.56
C ASP A 168 -18.43 0.26 6.75
N TYR A 169 -18.30 0.78 7.95
CA TYR A 169 -18.53 0.06 9.19
C TYR A 169 -19.63 0.74 10.00
N PRO A 170 -20.56 -0.03 10.62
CA PRO A 170 -21.53 0.51 11.56
C PRO A 170 -20.83 1.24 12.72
N ALA A 171 -21.44 2.29 13.23
CA ALA A 171 -20.91 3.04 14.36
C ALA A 171 -20.56 2.12 15.55
N GLY A 172 -19.41 2.37 16.19
CA GLY A 172 -18.92 1.59 17.33
C GLY A 172 -18.38 0.19 16.98
N THR A 173 -18.25 -0.18 15.69
CA THR A 173 -17.70 -1.49 15.30
C THR A 173 -16.30 -1.71 15.86
N LEU A 174 -15.42 -0.72 15.80
CA LEU A 174 -14.06 -0.80 16.30
C LEU A 174 -14.04 -1.07 17.81
N ALA A 175 -14.76 -0.28 18.59
CA ALA A 175 -14.81 -0.41 20.05
C ALA A 175 -15.39 -1.79 20.47
N ARG A 176 -16.53 -2.18 19.88
CA ARG A 176 -17.12 -3.50 20.16
C ARG A 176 -16.17 -4.66 19.83
N LEU A 177 -15.42 -4.57 18.75
CA LEU A 177 -14.46 -5.61 18.37
C LEU A 177 -13.30 -5.68 19.35
N ILE A 178 -12.74 -4.51 19.75
CA ILE A 178 -11.66 -4.45 20.73
C ILE A 178 -12.09 -5.03 22.06
N ASP A 179 -13.24 -4.62 22.58
CA ASP A 179 -13.74 -5.05 23.88
C ASP A 179 -14.17 -6.53 23.86
N GLY A 180 -14.95 -6.95 22.85
CA GLY A 180 -15.45 -8.32 22.71
C GLY A 180 -14.35 -9.36 22.53
N GLU A 181 -13.31 -9.02 21.79
CA GLU A 181 -12.16 -9.90 21.57
C GLU A 181 -11.00 -9.62 22.54
N ARG A 182 -11.15 -8.69 23.47
CA ARG A 182 -10.12 -8.29 24.44
C ARG A 182 -8.79 -7.98 23.74
N LEU A 183 -8.86 -7.20 22.65
CA LEU A 183 -7.66 -6.83 21.92
C LEU A 183 -6.85 -5.84 22.74
N ASN A 184 -5.53 -6.05 22.77
CA ASN A 184 -4.60 -5.28 23.61
C ASN A 184 -3.47 -4.64 22.80
N GLY A 185 -3.60 -4.60 21.46
CA GLY A 185 -2.68 -3.89 20.57
C GLY A 185 -3.30 -3.61 19.22
N LEU A 186 -2.99 -2.45 18.66
CA LEU A 186 -3.46 -1.95 17.37
C LEU A 186 -2.31 -1.96 16.37
N VAL A 187 -2.57 -2.35 15.13
CA VAL A 187 -1.55 -2.41 14.08
C VAL A 187 -2.01 -1.61 12.88
N VAL A 188 -1.25 -0.58 12.48
CA VAL A 188 -1.46 0.15 11.23
C VAL A 188 -0.25 0.01 10.32
N SER A 189 -0.46 -0.03 9.01
CA SER A 189 0.59 -0.22 8.00
C SER A 189 0.91 1.02 7.17
N SER A 190 0.24 2.14 7.43
CA SER A 190 0.42 3.39 6.71
C SER A 190 -0.12 4.59 7.48
N GLY A 191 0.27 5.81 7.07
CA GLY A 191 -0.30 7.04 7.62
C GLY A 191 -1.80 7.16 7.33
N GLN A 192 -2.26 6.75 6.16
CA GLN A 192 -3.69 6.72 5.83
C GLN A 192 -4.46 5.71 6.69
N GLY A 193 -3.86 4.55 6.98
CA GLY A 193 -4.44 3.58 7.92
C GLY A 193 -4.59 4.15 9.33
N LEU A 194 -3.65 4.98 9.77
CA LEU A 194 -3.76 5.70 11.04
C LEU A 194 -4.92 6.72 11.03
N GLU A 195 -5.04 7.52 9.98
CA GLU A 195 -6.15 8.47 9.81
C GLU A 195 -7.51 7.77 9.84
N HIS A 196 -7.63 6.66 9.12
CA HIS A 196 -8.85 5.86 9.10
C HIS A 196 -9.15 5.21 10.46
N LEU A 197 -8.12 4.77 11.21
CA LEU A 197 -8.28 4.25 12.57
C LEU A 197 -8.86 5.32 13.51
N GLN A 198 -8.30 6.55 13.46
CA GLN A 198 -8.77 7.67 14.26
C GLN A 198 -10.20 8.06 13.88
N TYR A 199 -10.49 8.17 12.57
CA TYR A 199 -11.82 8.47 12.08
C TYR A 199 -12.86 7.45 12.58
N LEU A 200 -12.55 6.15 12.46
CA LEU A 200 -13.45 5.08 12.89
C LEU A 200 -13.59 5.00 14.40
N ALA A 201 -12.55 5.36 15.15
CA ALA A 201 -12.58 5.44 16.61
C ALA A 201 -13.47 6.60 17.11
N GLY A 202 -13.48 7.72 16.39
CA GLY A 202 -14.29 8.89 16.76
C GLY A 202 -14.11 9.28 18.23
N GLY A 203 -15.21 9.30 18.99
CA GLY A 203 -15.20 9.63 20.41
C GLY A 203 -14.51 8.60 21.32
N ASP A 204 -14.25 7.38 20.84
CA ASP A 204 -13.50 6.35 21.58
C ASP A 204 -11.98 6.52 21.47
N TRP A 205 -11.49 7.42 20.58
CA TRP A 205 -10.06 7.59 20.37
C TRP A 205 -9.25 7.85 21.65
N PRO A 206 -9.67 8.70 22.60
CA PRO A 206 -8.91 8.93 23.84
C PRO A 206 -8.64 7.66 24.65
N ARG A 207 -9.56 6.70 24.61
CA ARG A 207 -9.41 5.39 25.26
C ARG A 207 -8.53 4.46 24.43
N LEU A 208 -8.79 4.37 23.13
CA LEU A 208 -8.10 3.44 22.23
C LEU A 208 -6.63 3.84 21.99
N SER A 209 -6.32 5.12 22.04
CA SER A 209 -4.96 5.66 21.93
C SER A 209 -4.04 5.28 23.08
N GLN A 210 -4.58 4.75 24.18
CA GLN A 210 -3.80 4.19 25.30
C GLN A 210 -3.25 2.79 25.00
N LEU A 211 -3.87 2.06 24.06
CA LEU A 211 -3.37 0.75 23.65
C LEU A 211 -2.04 0.87 22.88
N PRO A 212 -1.15 -0.12 23.00
CA PRO A 212 0.01 -0.20 22.13
C PRO A 212 -0.36 -0.13 20.65
N LEU A 213 0.26 0.80 19.93
CA LEU A 213 0.03 1.08 18.54
C LEU A 213 1.29 0.80 17.74
N PHE A 214 1.28 -0.31 16.99
CA PHE A 214 2.36 -0.71 16.10
C PHE A 214 2.23 0.03 14.76
N VAL A 215 3.28 0.75 14.38
CA VAL A 215 3.31 1.60 13.19
C VAL A 215 4.52 1.27 12.31
N PRO A 216 4.46 1.53 10.98
CA PRO A 216 5.47 1.03 10.05
C PRO A 216 6.75 1.88 10.00
N SER A 217 6.76 3.11 10.51
CA SER A 217 7.89 4.02 10.32
C SER A 217 7.92 5.16 11.34
N PRO A 218 9.09 5.82 11.53
CA PRO A 218 9.23 6.98 12.39
C PRO A 218 8.24 8.11 12.05
N ARG A 219 7.98 8.36 10.76
CA ARG A 219 7.04 9.37 10.31
C ARG A 219 5.61 9.09 10.79
N VAL A 220 5.16 7.84 10.69
CA VAL A 220 3.83 7.45 11.18
C VAL A 220 3.79 7.45 12.70
N ALA A 221 4.91 7.10 13.36
CA ALA A 221 5.03 7.18 14.83
C ALA A 221 4.90 8.61 15.35
N ALA A 222 5.54 9.58 14.68
CA ALA A 222 5.40 11.01 15.04
C ALA A 222 3.93 11.45 14.93
N ARG A 223 3.28 11.18 13.80
CA ARG A 223 1.86 11.50 13.59
C ARG A 223 0.93 10.82 14.60
N ALA A 224 1.21 9.58 14.98
CA ALA A 224 0.43 8.88 16.00
C ALA A 224 0.53 9.56 17.36
N ARG A 225 1.74 10.00 17.77
CA ARG A 225 1.94 10.75 19.02
C ARG A 225 1.29 12.12 18.99
N GLU A 226 1.41 12.87 17.91
CA GLU A 226 0.70 14.14 17.68
C GLU A 226 -0.82 13.99 17.80
N ALA A 227 -1.32 12.83 17.39
CA ALA A 227 -2.73 12.47 17.53
C ALA A 227 -3.12 11.93 18.91
N GLY A 228 -2.23 11.94 19.89
CA GLY A 228 -2.49 11.54 21.29
C GLY A 228 -2.29 10.05 21.58
N ALA A 229 -1.65 9.28 20.70
CA ALA A 229 -1.28 7.90 21.03
C ALA A 229 -0.06 7.88 21.98
N HIS A 230 -0.19 7.16 23.10
CA HIS A 230 0.84 7.16 24.16
C HIS A 230 1.86 6.04 23.97
N ASN A 231 1.41 4.84 23.59
CA ASN A 231 2.23 3.64 23.51
C ASN A 231 2.54 3.29 22.04
N VAL A 232 3.39 4.08 21.39
CA VAL A 232 3.68 3.92 19.94
C VAL A 232 4.96 3.12 19.73
N VAL A 233 4.85 2.00 19.03
CA VAL A 233 5.94 1.08 18.66
C VAL A 233 6.24 1.20 17.17
N ASP A 234 7.42 1.71 16.83
CA ASP A 234 7.91 1.71 15.44
C ASP A 234 8.46 0.33 15.06
N CYS A 235 7.78 -0.33 14.13
CA CYS A 235 8.18 -1.64 13.62
C CYS A 235 9.36 -1.59 12.63
N ARG A 236 9.75 -0.39 12.17
CA ARG A 236 10.79 -0.18 11.14
C ARG A 236 10.50 -0.90 9.83
N GLY A 237 9.23 -0.99 9.47
CA GLY A 237 8.73 -1.62 8.25
C GLY A 237 7.27 -1.99 8.36
N ALA A 238 6.61 -2.13 7.21
CA ALA A 238 5.22 -2.55 7.12
C ALA A 238 5.05 -4.07 6.93
N SER A 239 6.13 -4.84 6.85
CA SER A 239 6.06 -6.29 6.64
C SER A 239 5.60 -7.05 7.88
N THR A 240 5.07 -8.26 7.68
CA THR A 240 4.73 -9.16 8.79
C THR A 240 5.94 -9.50 9.66
N ALA A 241 7.12 -9.68 9.05
CA ALA A 241 8.35 -9.94 9.78
C ALA A 241 8.75 -8.77 10.69
N ALA A 242 8.62 -7.53 10.22
CA ALA A 242 8.88 -6.33 11.01
C ALA A 242 7.91 -6.21 12.20
N LEU A 243 6.61 -6.47 11.99
CA LEU A 243 5.62 -6.51 13.07
C LEU A 243 5.97 -7.59 14.09
N MET A 244 6.24 -8.82 13.67
CA MET A 244 6.58 -9.92 14.59
C MET A 244 7.81 -9.60 15.43
N ALA A 245 8.87 -9.06 14.84
CA ALA A 245 10.05 -8.62 15.55
C ALA A 245 9.76 -7.51 16.56
N ALA A 246 8.86 -6.55 16.23
CA ALA A 246 8.44 -5.50 17.14
C ALA A 246 7.61 -6.06 18.32
N VAL A 247 6.66 -6.94 18.04
CA VAL A 247 5.83 -7.60 19.07
C VAL A 247 6.66 -8.40 20.04
N GLN A 248 7.68 -9.16 19.55
CA GLN A 248 8.58 -9.93 20.42
C GLN A 248 9.43 -9.05 21.36
N ARG A 249 9.76 -7.82 20.95
CA ARG A 249 10.52 -6.86 21.77
C ARG A 249 9.66 -6.05 22.72
N SER A 250 8.33 -6.10 22.58
CA SER A 250 7.40 -5.29 23.35
C SER A 250 6.80 -6.09 24.50
N ALA A 251 6.68 -5.46 25.66
CA ALA A 251 5.97 -6.06 26.78
C ALA A 251 4.47 -6.09 26.51
N VAL A 252 3.82 -7.24 26.80
CA VAL A 252 2.35 -7.34 26.74
C VAL A 252 1.77 -6.44 27.83
N PRO A 253 0.76 -5.60 27.53
CA PRO A 253 0.10 -4.78 28.54
C PRO A 253 -0.44 -5.61 29.69
N ALA A 254 -0.34 -5.09 30.91
CA ALA A 254 -1.06 -5.67 32.05
C ALA A 254 -2.58 -5.62 31.78
N SER A 255 -3.27 -6.72 32.10
CA SER A 255 -4.72 -6.85 31.94
C SER A 255 -5.46 -5.98 32.91
#